data_f890044332efcd48466136421f84a176
#
_entry.id   f890044332efcd48466136421f84a176
#
_cell.length_a   1.000
_cell.length_b   1.000
_cell.length_c   1.000
_cell.angle_alpha   90.00
_cell.angle_beta   90.00
_cell.angle_gamma   90.00
#
_symmetry.space_group_name_H-M   'P 1'
#
loop_
_entity.id
_entity.type
_entity.pdbx_description
1 polymer ?
#
loop_
_entity_poly.entity_id
_entity_poly.type
_entity_poly.pdbx_seq_one_letter_code
_entity_poly.pdbx_strand_id
1 'polypeptide(L)'
;MKIAIVAADGRAARKIAAEAVSRGMDVTCFGRRDTNTTPADKYVKRDIFDLTKEDLSGFDAVVDAFGAWTPETLDQHSSTLKHLCDLLAGTQTRLFVVGGAGSLYLNKEHTMTLSDSPEFPDSYKPLAGAMAKALAELRKRDDVLWTYISPAGDFRADGERTGKYIQGGEELTLNSRGESVISYADYAVCMIDEIEAEKHIRQRISVVQA
;
A
#
# COMPACT_ATOMS: atom_id res chain seq x y z
N MET A 1 3.42 -3.21 -18.79
CA MET A 1 2.74 -3.90 -17.67
C MET A 1 1.33 -3.40 -17.57
N LYS A 2 0.42 -4.28 -17.17
CA LYS A 2 -1.00 -3.99 -16.99
C LYS A 2 -1.32 -4.06 -15.50
N ILE A 3 -1.73 -2.96 -14.89
CA ILE A 3 -1.95 -2.89 -13.45
C ILE A 3 -3.37 -2.45 -13.10
N ALA A 4 -3.92 -3.04 -12.03
CA ALA A 4 -5.16 -2.63 -11.41
C ALA A 4 -4.87 -1.86 -10.12
N ILE A 5 -5.53 -0.73 -9.89
CA ILE A 5 -5.46 0.00 -8.63
C ILE A 5 -6.85 -0.03 -8.00
N VAL A 6 -6.95 -0.65 -6.83
CA VAL A 6 -8.20 -0.81 -6.10
C VAL A 6 -8.32 0.27 -5.02
N ALA A 7 -9.54 0.70 -4.71
CA ALA A 7 -9.84 1.88 -3.90
C ALA A 7 -9.18 3.16 -4.44
N ALA A 8 -9.19 3.31 -5.77
CA ALA A 8 -8.41 4.29 -6.52
C ALA A 8 -8.81 5.75 -6.28
N ASP A 9 -9.93 6.01 -5.60
CA ASP A 9 -10.39 7.37 -5.26
C ASP A 9 -9.56 8.06 -4.18
N GLY A 10 -8.69 7.29 -3.48
CA GLY A 10 -7.82 7.77 -2.41
C GLY A 10 -6.68 8.67 -2.90
N ARG A 11 -6.16 9.54 -2.00
CA ARG A 11 -5.06 10.47 -2.36
C ARG A 11 -3.77 9.74 -2.75
N ALA A 12 -3.40 8.70 -1.99
CA ALA A 12 -2.21 7.90 -2.31
C ALA A 12 -2.40 7.11 -3.62
N ALA A 13 -3.57 6.49 -3.80
CA ALA A 13 -3.92 5.76 -5.01
C ALA A 13 -3.78 6.61 -6.28
N ARG A 14 -4.24 7.88 -6.22
CA ARG A 14 -4.10 8.81 -7.36
C ARG A 14 -2.65 9.14 -7.69
N LYS A 15 -1.77 9.25 -6.69
CA LYS A 15 -0.33 9.46 -6.92
C LYS A 15 0.30 8.22 -7.54
N ILE A 16 -0.09 7.02 -7.09
CA ILE A 16 0.36 5.75 -7.67
C ILE A 16 -0.13 5.63 -9.13
N ALA A 17 -1.41 5.95 -9.39
CA ALA A 17 -1.95 5.96 -10.74
C ALA A 17 -1.22 6.95 -11.66
N ALA A 18 -0.94 8.17 -11.16
CA ALA A 18 -0.22 9.18 -11.93
C ALA A 18 1.20 8.73 -12.30
N GLU A 19 1.93 8.13 -11.34
CA GLU A 19 3.28 7.62 -11.59
C GLU A 19 3.26 6.47 -12.61
N ALA A 20 2.33 5.52 -12.46
CA ALA A 20 2.17 4.40 -13.39
C ALA A 20 1.83 4.85 -14.81
N VAL A 21 0.87 5.77 -14.97
CA VAL A 21 0.50 6.34 -16.27
C VAL A 21 1.67 7.09 -16.89
N SER A 22 2.42 7.87 -16.10
CA SER A 22 3.60 8.60 -16.59
C SER A 22 4.70 7.69 -17.13
N ARG A 23 4.75 6.43 -16.66
CA ARG A 23 5.67 5.40 -17.17
C ARG A 23 5.09 4.55 -18.30
N GLY A 24 3.93 4.92 -18.84
CA GLY A 24 3.30 4.22 -19.96
C GLY A 24 2.69 2.86 -19.63
N MET A 25 2.37 2.61 -18.36
CA MET A 25 1.68 1.39 -17.97
C MET A 25 0.20 1.43 -18.35
N ASP A 26 -0.39 0.28 -18.65
CA ASP A 26 -1.84 0.14 -18.87
C ASP A 26 -2.54 0.05 -17.49
N VAL A 27 -3.12 1.16 -17.03
CA VAL A 27 -3.70 1.30 -15.70
C VAL A 27 -5.22 1.24 -15.76
N THR A 28 -5.81 0.35 -14.97
CA THR A 28 -7.25 0.34 -14.69
C THR A 28 -7.49 0.64 -13.21
N CYS A 29 -8.26 1.67 -12.94
CA CYS A 29 -8.64 2.08 -11.60
C CYS A 29 -10.02 1.54 -11.22
N PHE A 30 -10.15 0.97 -10.02
CA PHE A 30 -11.41 0.53 -9.44
C PHE A 30 -11.74 1.41 -8.23
N GLY A 31 -12.94 2.00 -8.22
CA GLY A 31 -13.36 2.91 -7.16
C GLY A 31 -14.88 2.99 -7.05
N ARG A 32 -15.36 3.78 -6.09
CA ARG A 32 -16.79 3.85 -5.77
C ARG A 32 -17.51 5.04 -6.38
N ARG A 33 -16.78 5.98 -6.98
CA ARG A 33 -17.34 7.22 -7.54
C ARG A 33 -18.03 6.96 -8.87
N ASP A 34 -19.02 7.79 -9.19
CA ASP A 34 -19.72 7.77 -10.48
C ASP A 34 -18.84 8.35 -11.61
N THR A 35 -17.90 9.20 -11.26
CA THR A 35 -16.99 9.86 -12.21
C THR A 35 -15.55 9.50 -11.93
N ASN A 36 -14.79 9.26 -13.00
CA ASN A 36 -13.34 9.06 -12.89
C ASN A 36 -12.67 10.37 -12.45
N THR A 37 -12.00 10.33 -11.30
CA THR A 37 -11.17 11.43 -10.78
C THR A 37 -9.71 11.03 -10.68
N THR A 38 -9.34 9.89 -11.25
CA THR A 38 -7.97 9.36 -11.30
C THR A 38 -7.26 9.83 -12.57
N PRO A 39 -5.93 9.76 -12.63
CA PRO A 39 -5.17 10.04 -13.84
C PRO A 39 -5.27 8.96 -14.93
N ALA A 40 -5.81 7.79 -14.61
CA ALA A 40 -5.94 6.70 -15.57
C ALA A 40 -7.16 6.87 -16.48
N ASP A 41 -7.02 6.50 -17.75
CA ASP A 41 -8.14 6.56 -18.70
C ASP A 41 -9.21 5.52 -18.40
N LYS A 42 -8.81 4.35 -17.86
CA LYS A 42 -9.70 3.26 -17.55
C LYS A 42 -10.12 3.32 -16.07
N TYR A 43 -11.41 3.52 -15.84
CA TYR A 43 -12.00 3.51 -14.51
C TYR A 43 -13.27 2.66 -14.49
N VAL A 44 -13.35 1.77 -13.52
CA VAL A 44 -14.50 0.92 -13.28
C VAL A 44 -15.11 1.26 -11.92
N LYS A 45 -16.37 1.69 -11.92
CA LYS A 45 -17.10 1.88 -10.67
C LYS A 45 -17.40 0.52 -10.05
N ARG A 46 -16.67 0.19 -8.99
CA ARG A 46 -16.79 -1.07 -8.28
C ARG A 46 -16.34 -0.92 -6.84
N ASP A 47 -17.16 -1.38 -5.89
CA ASP A 47 -16.69 -1.54 -4.50
C ASP A 47 -15.69 -2.70 -4.42
N ILE A 48 -14.76 -2.61 -3.49
CA ILE A 48 -13.72 -3.63 -3.33
C ILE A 48 -14.32 -5.01 -3.03
N PHE A 49 -15.42 -5.07 -2.29
CA PHE A 49 -16.11 -6.32 -1.96
C PHE A 49 -16.93 -6.91 -3.13
N ASP A 50 -17.22 -6.10 -4.15
CA ASP A 50 -17.93 -6.53 -5.36
C ASP A 50 -16.96 -6.99 -6.46
N LEU A 51 -15.64 -6.88 -6.24
CA LEU A 51 -14.65 -7.36 -7.18
C LEU A 51 -14.70 -8.89 -7.30
N THR A 52 -14.55 -9.38 -8.51
CA THR A 52 -14.52 -10.81 -8.85
C THR A 52 -13.14 -11.20 -9.40
N LYS A 53 -12.90 -12.52 -9.56
CA LYS A 53 -11.69 -13.03 -10.21
C LYS A 53 -11.58 -12.55 -11.65
N GLU A 54 -12.69 -12.42 -12.34
CA GLU A 54 -12.79 -11.96 -13.73
C GLU A 54 -12.37 -10.48 -13.83
N ASP A 55 -12.79 -9.65 -12.85
CA ASP A 55 -12.40 -8.23 -12.80
C ASP A 55 -10.88 -8.05 -12.68
N LEU A 56 -10.19 -8.96 -11.99
CA LEU A 56 -8.75 -8.90 -11.75
C LEU A 56 -7.93 -9.81 -12.68
N SER A 57 -8.59 -10.48 -13.62
CA SER A 57 -7.91 -11.38 -14.56
C SER A 57 -7.07 -10.62 -15.59
N GLY A 58 -5.87 -11.13 -15.88
CA GLY A 58 -4.99 -10.60 -16.92
C GLY A 58 -4.25 -9.32 -16.52
N PHE A 59 -4.26 -8.94 -15.24
CA PHE A 59 -3.35 -7.94 -14.70
C PHE A 59 -2.03 -8.59 -14.24
N ASP A 60 -0.92 -7.90 -14.46
CA ASP A 60 0.40 -8.29 -13.95
C ASP A 60 0.48 -8.00 -12.44
N ALA A 61 -0.13 -6.89 -12.01
CA ALA A 61 -0.16 -6.46 -10.62
C ALA A 61 -1.51 -5.83 -10.22
N VAL A 62 -1.88 -6.02 -8.97
CA VAL A 62 -3.00 -5.35 -8.28
C VAL A 62 -2.44 -4.54 -7.12
N VAL A 63 -2.77 -3.26 -7.05
CA VAL A 63 -2.43 -2.36 -5.94
C VAL A 63 -3.65 -2.21 -5.05
N ASP A 64 -3.57 -2.68 -3.81
CA ASP A 64 -4.54 -2.39 -2.76
C ASP A 64 -4.19 -1.05 -2.10
N ALA A 65 -4.94 -0.02 -2.41
CA ALA A 65 -4.81 1.31 -1.80
C ALA A 65 -6.00 1.62 -0.87
N PHE A 66 -6.59 0.58 -0.28
CA PHE A 66 -7.70 0.74 0.66
C PHE A 66 -7.25 1.51 1.91
N GLY A 67 -8.14 2.35 2.44
CA GLY A 67 -7.94 3.07 3.69
C GLY A 67 -9.27 3.30 4.40
N ALA A 68 -9.30 2.98 5.70
CA ALA A 68 -10.40 3.22 6.61
C ALA A 68 -9.89 3.93 7.87
N TRP A 69 -10.65 4.89 8.38
CA TRP A 69 -10.16 5.83 9.39
C TRP A 69 -11.07 5.93 10.62
N THR A 70 -12.32 5.44 10.53
CA THR A 70 -13.26 5.51 11.63
C THR A 70 -13.35 4.18 12.37
N PRO A 71 -13.58 4.16 13.68
CA PRO A 71 -13.62 2.93 14.48
C PRO A 71 -14.52 1.83 13.87
N GLU A 72 -15.63 2.22 13.25
CA GLU A 72 -16.62 1.30 12.67
C GLU A 72 -16.14 0.63 11.38
N THR A 73 -15.07 1.16 10.77
CA THR A 73 -14.56 0.68 9.48
C THR A 73 -13.15 0.11 9.56
N LEU A 74 -12.47 0.19 10.72
CA LEU A 74 -11.07 -0.26 10.85
C LEU A 74 -10.87 -1.75 10.55
N ASP A 75 -11.83 -2.60 10.87
CA ASP A 75 -11.78 -4.04 10.58
C ASP A 75 -11.79 -4.34 9.08
N GLN A 76 -12.23 -3.38 8.26
CA GLN A 76 -12.21 -3.50 6.81
C GLN A 76 -10.80 -3.56 6.24
N HIS A 77 -9.75 -3.09 6.94
CA HIS A 77 -8.36 -3.33 6.54
C HIS A 77 -8.05 -4.83 6.41
N SER A 78 -8.54 -5.66 7.33
CA SER A 78 -8.36 -7.11 7.25
C SER A 78 -9.31 -7.77 6.25
N SER A 79 -10.59 -7.38 6.23
CA SER A 79 -11.59 -8.06 5.41
C SER A 79 -11.45 -7.76 3.92
N THR A 80 -11.11 -6.52 3.53
CA THR A 80 -10.84 -6.16 2.13
C THR A 80 -9.57 -6.83 1.61
N LEU A 81 -8.49 -6.80 2.40
CA LEU A 81 -7.24 -7.46 2.04
C LEU A 81 -7.42 -8.97 1.90
N LYS A 82 -8.16 -9.60 2.84
CA LYS A 82 -8.51 -11.02 2.72
C LYS A 82 -9.26 -11.31 1.42
N HIS A 83 -10.26 -10.49 1.08
CA HIS A 83 -11.03 -10.65 -0.15
C HIS A 83 -10.13 -10.61 -1.39
N LEU A 84 -9.25 -9.61 -1.50
CA LEU A 84 -8.29 -9.53 -2.61
C LEU A 84 -7.35 -10.74 -2.65
N CYS A 85 -6.85 -11.19 -1.50
CA CYS A 85 -6.04 -12.39 -1.43
C CYS A 85 -6.80 -13.62 -1.94
N ASP A 86 -8.08 -13.78 -1.57
CA ASP A 86 -8.89 -14.92 -2.01
C ASP A 86 -9.16 -14.90 -3.53
N LEU A 87 -9.29 -13.69 -4.11
CA LEU A 87 -9.42 -13.54 -5.57
C LEU A 87 -8.12 -13.87 -6.32
N LEU A 88 -6.98 -13.55 -5.74
CA LEU A 88 -5.65 -13.70 -6.35
C LEU A 88 -4.94 -15.01 -5.99
N ALA A 89 -5.54 -15.83 -5.12
CA ALA A 89 -4.96 -17.09 -4.67
C ALA A 89 -4.62 -18.03 -5.84
N GLY A 90 -3.37 -18.49 -5.86
CA GLY A 90 -2.86 -19.41 -6.89
C GLY A 90 -2.64 -18.77 -8.28
N THR A 91 -2.82 -17.47 -8.43
CA THR A 91 -2.53 -16.74 -9.68
C THR A 91 -1.08 -16.24 -9.74
N GLN A 92 -0.64 -15.80 -10.92
CA GLN A 92 0.66 -15.13 -11.09
C GLN A 92 0.56 -13.62 -10.90
N THR A 93 -0.64 -13.06 -10.70
CA THR A 93 -0.84 -11.64 -10.45
C THR A 93 -0.28 -11.26 -9.08
N ARG A 94 0.57 -10.25 -9.03
CA ARG A 94 1.17 -9.76 -7.79
C ARG A 94 0.23 -8.79 -7.06
N LEU A 95 0.18 -8.91 -5.75
CA LEU A 95 -0.58 -8.01 -4.87
C LEU A 95 0.37 -7.06 -4.15
N PHE A 96 0.22 -5.77 -4.38
CA PHE A 96 0.94 -4.71 -3.67
C PHE A 96 0.00 -4.00 -2.71
N VAL A 97 0.40 -3.89 -1.45
CA VAL A 97 -0.46 -3.29 -0.42
C VAL A 97 0.13 -1.97 0.04
N VAL A 98 -0.66 -0.91 0.00
CA VAL A 98 -0.32 0.37 0.64
C VAL A 98 -0.45 0.17 2.15
N GLY A 99 0.69 0.01 2.79
CA GLY A 99 0.78 -0.34 4.19
C GLY A 99 0.75 0.85 5.15
N GLY A 100 0.96 0.55 6.42
CA GLY A 100 1.12 1.53 7.49
C GLY A 100 2.49 1.43 8.15
N ALA A 101 2.93 2.53 8.78
CA ALA A 101 4.20 2.61 9.50
C ALA A 101 4.13 2.07 10.93
N GLY A 102 2.94 2.06 11.56
CA GLY A 102 2.79 1.78 12.98
C GLY A 102 3.38 0.45 13.46
N SER A 103 3.44 -0.56 12.59
CA SER A 103 4.02 -1.87 12.89
C SER A 103 5.50 -2.03 12.51
N LEU A 104 6.17 -0.97 12.06
CA LEU A 104 7.62 -0.99 11.85
C LEU A 104 8.36 -1.08 13.18
N TYR A 105 9.38 -1.91 13.26
CA TYR A 105 10.15 -2.10 14.47
C TYR A 105 11.13 -0.94 14.72
N LEU A 106 11.26 -0.56 15.98
CA LEU A 106 12.20 0.48 16.41
C LEU A 106 13.59 -0.10 16.76
N ASN A 107 13.68 -1.42 16.86
CA ASN A 107 14.91 -2.11 17.25
C ASN A 107 15.09 -3.40 16.43
N LYS A 108 16.35 -3.86 16.36
CA LYS A 108 16.75 -5.06 15.61
C LYS A 108 16.23 -6.36 16.23
N GLU A 109 15.91 -6.35 17.53
CA GLU A 109 15.36 -7.47 18.25
C GLU A 109 13.85 -7.68 17.98
N HIS A 110 13.23 -6.74 17.23
CA HIS A 110 11.81 -6.76 16.87
C HIS A 110 10.87 -6.87 18.06
N THR A 111 11.23 -6.22 19.18
CA THR A 111 10.46 -6.26 20.44
C THR A 111 9.57 -5.04 20.66
N MET A 112 9.77 -3.97 19.89
CA MET A 112 9.06 -2.69 20.01
C MET A 112 8.73 -2.14 18.63
N THR A 113 7.48 -1.79 18.40
CA THR A 113 7.02 -1.16 17.15
C THR A 113 6.91 0.35 17.31
N LEU A 114 6.77 1.05 16.18
CA LEU A 114 6.52 2.50 16.19
C LEU A 114 5.26 2.86 16.98
N SER A 115 4.19 2.04 16.89
CA SER A 115 2.95 2.28 17.63
C SER A 115 3.07 2.05 19.14
N ASP A 116 4.13 1.37 19.61
CA ASP A 116 4.42 1.18 21.04
C ASP A 116 5.19 2.38 21.63
N SER A 117 5.73 3.26 20.79
CA SER A 117 6.45 4.45 21.24
C SER A 117 5.53 5.38 22.04
N PRO A 118 6.03 5.96 23.16
CA PRO A 118 5.29 6.97 23.90
C PRO A 118 4.95 8.24 23.08
N GLU A 119 5.71 8.49 22.02
CA GLU A 119 5.52 9.63 21.11
C GLU A 119 4.46 9.35 20.03
N PHE A 120 4.03 8.09 19.87
CA PHE A 120 3.01 7.74 18.87
C PHE A 120 1.64 8.26 19.32
N PRO A 121 0.95 9.07 18.47
CA PRO A 121 -0.31 9.69 18.89
C PRO A 121 -1.38 8.63 19.18
N ASP A 122 -2.03 8.72 20.34
CA ASP A 122 -3.08 7.76 20.76
C ASP A 122 -4.24 7.67 19.76
N SER A 123 -4.56 8.77 19.08
CA SER A 123 -5.61 8.81 18.06
C SER A 123 -5.34 7.90 16.87
N TYR A 124 -4.08 7.57 16.58
CA TYR A 124 -3.70 6.67 15.49
C TYR A 124 -3.49 5.21 15.91
N LYS A 125 -3.42 4.91 17.23
CA LYS A 125 -3.22 3.54 17.72
C LYS A 125 -4.26 2.55 17.22
N PRO A 126 -5.57 2.87 17.20
CA PRO A 126 -6.57 1.94 16.67
C PRO A 126 -6.34 1.61 15.18
N LEU A 127 -6.00 2.61 14.37
CA LEU A 127 -5.68 2.41 12.95
C LEU A 127 -4.41 1.57 12.80
N ALA A 128 -3.35 1.90 13.52
CA ALA A 128 -2.08 1.16 13.50
C ALA A 128 -2.29 -0.31 13.88
N GLY A 129 -3.09 -0.58 14.90
CA GLY A 129 -3.46 -1.93 15.32
C GLY A 129 -4.25 -2.70 14.25
N ALA A 130 -5.22 -2.05 13.60
CA ALA A 130 -5.99 -2.67 12.51
C ALA A 130 -5.10 -3.03 11.31
N MET A 131 -4.20 -2.13 10.91
CA MET A 131 -3.27 -2.38 9.81
C MET A 131 -2.21 -3.44 10.18
N ALA A 132 -1.73 -3.45 11.44
CA ALA A 132 -0.81 -4.48 11.92
C ALA A 132 -1.47 -5.87 11.91
N LYS A 133 -2.75 -5.96 12.32
CA LYS A 133 -3.55 -7.20 12.23
C LYS A 133 -3.68 -7.66 10.79
N ALA A 134 -4.03 -6.75 9.87
CA ALA A 134 -4.15 -7.08 8.44
C ALA A 134 -2.84 -7.63 7.87
N LEU A 135 -1.68 -7.02 8.20
CA LEU A 135 -0.37 -7.52 7.80
C LEU A 135 -0.08 -8.91 8.41
N ALA A 136 -0.42 -9.12 9.69
CA ALA A 136 -0.22 -10.43 10.34
C ALA A 136 -1.04 -11.54 9.67
N GLU A 137 -2.26 -11.25 9.20
CA GLU A 137 -3.07 -12.18 8.41
C GLU A 137 -2.49 -12.41 7.01
N LEU A 138 -2.02 -11.33 6.35
CA LEU A 138 -1.38 -11.42 5.04
C LEU A 138 -0.14 -12.33 5.07
N ARG A 139 0.66 -12.27 6.12
CA ARG A 139 1.86 -13.11 6.29
C ARG A 139 1.58 -14.61 6.34
N LYS A 140 0.34 -15.01 6.61
CA LYS A 140 -0.07 -16.43 6.60
C LYS A 140 -0.42 -16.93 5.19
N ARG A 141 -0.46 -16.04 4.18
CA ARG A 141 -0.83 -16.35 2.79
C ARG A 141 0.41 -16.70 1.99
N ASP A 142 0.60 -18.00 1.74
CA ASP A 142 1.64 -18.56 0.88
C ASP A 142 1.16 -18.77 -0.56
N ASP A 143 -0.14 -18.66 -0.78
CA ASP A 143 -0.85 -18.83 -2.04
C ASP A 143 -1.02 -17.53 -2.85
N VAL A 144 -0.53 -16.38 -2.33
CA VAL A 144 -0.58 -15.06 -2.98
C VAL A 144 0.84 -14.49 -3.09
N LEU A 145 1.14 -13.85 -4.22
CA LEU A 145 2.41 -13.16 -4.45
C LEU A 145 2.32 -11.71 -3.97
N TRP A 146 2.35 -11.49 -2.66
CA TRP A 146 2.16 -10.17 -2.06
C TRP A 146 3.46 -9.43 -1.75
N THR A 147 3.41 -8.09 -1.80
CA THR A 147 4.41 -7.18 -1.25
C THR A 147 3.68 -6.09 -0.44
N TYR A 148 4.06 -5.91 0.81
CA TYR A 148 3.47 -4.89 1.69
C TYR A 148 4.45 -3.74 1.85
N ILE A 149 4.08 -2.52 1.43
CA ILE A 149 4.96 -1.35 1.45
C ILE A 149 4.53 -0.42 2.58
N SER A 150 5.30 -0.41 3.67
CA SER A 150 5.12 0.50 4.78
C SER A 150 5.69 1.88 4.43
N PRO A 151 4.92 2.96 4.52
CA PRO A 151 5.46 4.30 4.38
C PRO A 151 6.33 4.68 5.59
N ALA A 152 6.97 5.83 5.52
CA ALA A 152 7.60 6.48 6.66
C ALA A 152 6.58 6.85 7.76
N GLY A 153 7.07 7.13 8.97
CA GLY A 153 6.25 7.55 10.11
C GLY A 153 5.45 8.83 9.82
N ASP A 154 6.05 9.78 9.10
CA ASP A 154 5.38 10.97 8.57
C ASP A 154 5.12 10.80 7.07
N PHE A 155 3.89 10.41 6.73
CA PHE A 155 3.43 10.16 5.36
C PHE A 155 2.66 11.36 4.82
N ARG A 156 3.32 12.21 4.03
CA ARG A 156 2.84 13.53 3.60
C ARG A 156 2.07 13.47 2.28
N ALA A 157 0.78 13.80 2.33
CA ALA A 157 -0.08 13.80 1.14
C ALA A 157 0.32 14.84 0.09
N ASP A 158 0.73 16.04 0.53
CA ASP A 158 1.04 17.18 -0.31
C ASP A 158 2.56 17.46 -0.40
N GLY A 159 3.40 16.48 -0.02
CA GLY A 159 4.84 16.57 -0.15
C GLY A 159 5.29 16.54 -1.61
N GLU A 160 6.45 17.16 -1.86
CA GLU A 160 7.07 17.25 -3.18
C GLU A 160 7.49 15.86 -3.70
N ARG A 161 7.46 15.70 -5.04
CA ARG A 161 8.04 14.56 -5.72
C ARG A 161 9.51 14.82 -6.02
N THR A 162 10.40 14.22 -5.25
CA THR A 162 11.85 14.30 -5.48
C THR A 162 12.35 13.18 -6.40
N GLY A 163 11.62 12.08 -6.48
CA GLY A 163 12.01 10.87 -7.19
C GLY A 163 13.12 10.08 -6.50
N LYS A 164 13.43 10.39 -5.23
CA LYS A 164 14.51 9.76 -4.47
C LYS A 164 13.99 9.23 -3.15
N TYR A 165 14.30 7.98 -2.86
CA TYR A 165 13.91 7.33 -1.62
C TYR A 165 14.97 6.34 -1.15
N ILE A 166 14.91 5.98 0.12
CA ILE A 166 15.68 4.90 0.73
C ILE A 166 14.70 3.79 1.09
N GLN A 167 15.01 2.58 0.66
CA GLN A 167 14.24 1.40 0.98
C GLN A 167 14.84 0.68 2.18
N GLY A 168 13.99 0.28 3.11
CA GLY A 168 14.30 -0.57 4.26
C GLY A 168 13.43 -1.81 4.28
N GLY A 169 13.50 -2.54 5.39
CA GLY A 169 12.75 -3.78 5.62
C GLY A 169 11.71 -3.66 6.73
N GLU A 170 11.88 -4.47 7.75
CA GLU A 170 10.96 -4.57 8.89
C GLU A 170 11.12 -3.41 9.89
N GLU A 171 12.26 -2.77 9.92
CA GLU A 171 12.56 -1.68 10.85
C GLU A 171 12.15 -0.32 10.29
N LEU A 172 11.89 0.62 11.21
CA LEU A 172 11.69 2.02 10.87
C LEU A 172 12.97 2.60 10.24
N THR A 173 12.86 2.95 8.96
CA THR A 173 13.98 3.56 8.24
C THR A 173 14.01 5.06 8.47
N LEU A 174 15.22 5.60 8.67
CA LEU A 174 15.47 7.04 8.78
C LEU A 174 16.36 7.50 7.63
N ASN A 175 16.16 8.73 7.18
CA ASN A 175 17.03 9.38 6.21
C ASN A 175 18.33 9.92 6.87
N SER A 176 19.18 10.55 6.08
CA SER A 176 20.44 11.13 6.58
C SER A 176 20.28 12.25 7.60
N ARG A 177 19.07 12.81 7.74
CA ARG A 177 18.73 13.81 8.75
C ARG A 177 18.13 13.20 10.03
N GLY A 178 18.01 11.87 10.09
CA GLY A 178 17.38 11.17 11.21
C GLY A 178 15.84 11.25 11.19
N GLU A 179 15.23 11.54 10.04
CA GLU A 179 13.79 11.69 9.89
C GLU A 179 13.17 10.47 9.20
N SER A 180 11.99 10.05 9.64
CA SER A 180 11.14 9.11 8.93
C SER A 180 10.00 9.86 8.25
N VAL A 181 10.23 10.36 7.06
CA VAL A 181 9.28 11.15 6.26
C VAL A 181 9.29 10.72 4.81
N ILE A 182 8.11 10.69 4.18
CA ILE A 182 7.98 10.49 2.73
C ILE A 182 6.73 11.17 2.20
N SER A 183 6.81 11.73 0.99
CA SER A 183 5.65 12.22 0.26
C SER A 183 4.85 11.07 -0.35
N TYR A 184 3.54 11.26 -0.58
CA TYR A 184 2.75 10.30 -1.37
C TYR A 184 3.31 10.14 -2.78
N ALA A 185 3.93 11.19 -3.32
CA ALA A 185 4.51 11.16 -4.66
C ALA A 185 5.78 10.28 -4.72
N ASP A 186 6.71 10.41 -3.75
CA ASP A 186 7.89 9.55 -3.71
C ASP A 186 7.56 8.12 -3.28
N TYR A 187 6.56 7.94 -2.43
CA TYR A 187 6.00 6.62 -2.13
C TYR A 187 5.45 5.93 -3.40
N ALA A 188 4.77 6.69 -4.26
CA ALA A 188 4.29 6.18 -5.54
C ALA A 188 5.44 5.76 -6.47
N VAL A 189 6.55 6.52 -6.48
CA VAL A 189 7.77 6.12 -7.21
C VAL A 189 8.26 4.76 -6.73
N CYS A 190 8.43 4.59 -5.40
CA CYS A 190 8.86 3.31 -4.82
C CYS A 190 7.89 2.17 -5.17
N MET A 191 6.58 2.41 -5.08
CA MET A 191 5.56 1.40 -5.41
C MET A 191 5.71 0.92 -6.86
N ILE A 192 5.87 1.84 -7.81
CA ILE A 192 5.99 1.49 -9.22
C ILE A 192 7.35 0.84 -9.53
N ASP A 193 8.44 1.32 -8.93
CA ASP A 193 9.74 0.68 -9.05
C ASP A 193 9.70 -0.77 -8.56
N GLU A 194 9.00 -1.05 -7.46
CA GLU A 194 8.87 -2.39 -6.90
C GLU A 194 8.00 -3.30 -7.79
N ILE A 195 6.97 -2.73 -8.43
CA ILE A 195 6.16 -3.45 -9.42
C ILE A 195 7.02 -3.85 -10.63
N GLU A 196 7.85 -2.94 -11.14
CA GLU A 196 8.75 -3.20 -12.29
C GLU A 196 9.89 -4.15 -11.93
N ALA A 197 10.41 -4.07 -10.71
CA ALA A 197 11.55 -4.88 -10.27
C ALA A 197 11.20 -6.34 -9.96
N GLU A 198 9.93 -6.64 -9.72
CA GLU A 198 9.41 -7.97 -9.35
C GLU A 198 10.15 -8.62 -8.16
N LYS A 199 10.57 -7.78 -7.18
CA LYS A 199 11.28 -8.22 -5.97
C LYS A 199 10.33 -8.36 -4.77
N HIS A 200 10.88 -8.75 -3.62
CA HIS A 200 10.23 -8.77 -2.31
C HIS A 200 8.88 -9.50 -2.27
N ILE A 201 8.79 -10.65 -2.97
CA ILE A 201 7.60 -11.51 -2.93
C ILE A 201 7.42 -12.06 -1.50
N ARG A 202 6.22 -11.93 -0.95
CA ARG A 202 5.84 -12.30 0.44
C ARG A 202 6.71 -11.61 1.49
N GLN A 203 7.00 -10.35 1.24
CA GLN A 203 7.80 -9.54 2.15
C GLN A 203 7.15 -8.18 2.41
N ARG A 204 7.46 -7.63 3.59
CA ARG A 204 7.29 -6.21 3.85
C ARG A 204 8.58 -5.47 3.55
N ILE A 205 8.44 -4.32 2.92
CA ILE A 205 9.46 -3.30 2.82
C ILE A 205 8.99 -2.00 3.46
N SER A 206 9.91 -1.15 3.86
CA SER A 206 9.64 0.22 4.29
C SER A 206 10.31 1.21 3.37
N VAL A 207 9.81 2.44 3.34
CA VAL A 207 10.34 3.48 2.45
C VAL A 207 10.34 4.85 3.11
N VAL A 208 11.44 5.58 2.95
CA VAL A 208 11.63 6.94 3.43
C VAL A 208 12.25 7.81 2.33
N GLN A 209 11.96 9.10 2.32
CA GLN A 209 12.58 10.06 1.40
C GLN A 209 14.09 10.17 1.67
N ALA A 210 14.93 10.20 0.62
CA ALA A 210 16.38 10.28 0.72
C ALA A 210 16.89 11.65 1.21
#